data_883fd04bdb1a3d5133c4a06b7ceefb16
#
_entry.id   883fd04bdb1a3d5133c4a06b7ceefb16
#
_cell.length_a   1.000
_cell.length_b   1.000
_cell.length_c   1.000
_cell.angle_alpha   90.00
_cell.angle_beta   90.00
_cell.angle_gamma   90.00
#
_symmetry.space_group_name_H-M   'P 1'
#
loop_
_entity.id
_entity.type
_entity.pdbx_description
1 polymer ?
#
loop_
_entity_poly.entity_id
_entity_poly.type
_entity_poly.pdbx_seq_one_letter_code
_entity_poly.pdbx_strand_id
1 'polypeptide(L)'
;MPVYCADALVLRTFRYGEADRIVVFLTADRGKKRGVAKHASRSRRRFGAALEPLTRGRATYMEREGRELVRLDRIEPVGTPLEAAAGRSPDDGARLLGYAAYFAELLDEWAPNDAPNERLYRLGAAVGSALDGAAGVEILARYFELWLLQLEGVYP
;
A
#
# COMPACT_ATOMS: atom_id res chain seq x y z
N MET A 1 -8.46 21.98 9.30
CA MET A 1 -8.19 20.55 9.04
C MET A 1 -6.69 20.32 9.01
N PRO A 2 -6.17 19.50 9.91
CA PRO A 2 -4.74 19.22 9.86
C PRO A 2 -4.37 18.41 8.61
N VAL A 3 -3.24 18.76 8.02
CA VAL A 3 -2.66 18.11 6.85
C VAL A 3 -1.48 17.28 7.30
N TYR A 4 -1.45 16.03 6.86
CA TYR A 4 -0.36 15.10 7.18
C TYR A 4 0.32 14.65 5.90
N CYS A 5 1.61 14.42 6.01
CA CYS A 5 2.43 13.87 4.95
C CYS A 5 3.21 12.70 5.53
N ALA A 6 3.05 11.51 4.97
CA ALA A 6 3.64 10.30 5.52
C ALA A 6 4.06 9.33 4.43
N ASP A 7 5.12 8.57 4.72
CA ASP A 7 5.44 7.41 3.91
C ASP A 7 4.33 6.39 4.06
N ALA A 8 3.89 5.81 2.97
CA ALA A 8 2.72 4.95 2.96
C ALA A 8 2.81 3.83 1.93
N LEU A 9 2.06 2.77 2.20
CA LEU A 9 1.83 1.65 1.30
C LEU A 9 0.36 1.64 0.91
N VAL A 10 0.05 1.55 -0.36
CA VAL A 10 -1.33 1.35 -0.81
C VAL A 10 -1.68 -0.12 -0.63
N LEU A 11 -2.78 -0.39 0.06
CA LEU A 11 -3.22 -1.75 0.36
C LEU A 11 -4.40 -2.17 -0.51
N ARG A 12 -5.36 -1.29 -0.70
CA ARG A 12 -6.56 -1.59 -1.47
C ARG A 12 -7.18 -0.31 -1.99
N THR A 13 -7.79 -0.40 -3.18
CA THR A 13 -8.48 0.72 -3.80
C THR A 13 -9.78 0.22 -4.40
N PHE A 14 -10.85 0.98 -4.23
CA PHE A 14 -12.14 0.65 -4.84
C PHE A 14 -12.91 1.91 -5.24
N ARG A 15 -13.85 1.74 -6.15
CA ARG A 15 -14.66 2.85 -6.66
C ARG A 15 -15.54 3.45 -5.57
N TYR A 16 -15.68 4.75 -5.64
CA TYR A 16 -16.57 5.51 -4.76
C TYR A 16 -17.22 6.62 -5.59
N GLY A 17 -18.50 6.40 -5.97
CA GLY A 17 -19.17 7.32 -6.89
C GLY A 17 -18.64 7.18 -8.32
N GLU A 18 -18.81 8.23 -9.12
CA GLU A 18 -18.47 8.21 -10.55
C GLU A 18 -16.98 8.44 -10.82
N ALA A 19 -16.35 9.32 -10.07
CA ALA A 19 -14.99 9.76 -10.34
C ALA A 19 -14.04 9.56 -9.16
N ASP A 20 -14.56 9.24 -7.99
CA ASP A 20 -13.78 9.12 -6.75
C ASP A 20 -13.37 7.68 -6.51
N ARG A 21 -12.40 7.52 -5.62
CA ARG A 21 -11.97 6.20 -5.14
C ARG A 21 -11.75 6.27 -3.64
N ILE A 22 -11.98 5.16 -2.96
CA ILE A 22 -11.50 5.00 -1.59
C ILE A 22 -10.21 4.21 -1.65
N VAL A 23 -9.19 4.74 -0.99
CA VAL A 23 -7.87 4.13 -0.91
C VAL A 23 -7.59 3.74 0.53
N VAL A 24 -7.28 2.48 0.75
CA VAL A 24 -6.81 2.00 2.05
C VAL A 24 -5.29 2.01 1.97
N PHE A 25 -4.65 2.74 2.88
CA PHE A 25 -3.19 2.85 2.89
C PHE A 25 -2.63 2.77 4.31
N LEU A 26 -1.46 2.17 4.42
CA LEU A 26 -0.77 2.00 5.69
C LEU A 26 0.33 3.05 5.79
N THR A 27 0.21 3.95 6.77
CA THR A 27 1.23 4.96 7.01
C THR A 27 2.31 4.43 7.95
N ALA A 28 3.52 4.99 7.84
CA ALA A 28 4.65 4.58 8.66
C ALA A 28 4.44 4.88 10.14
N ASP A 29 3.76 5.98 10.47
CA ASP A 29 3.71 6.53 11.80
C ASP A 29 2.31 6.63 12.43
N ARG A 30 1.24 6.51 11.63
CA ARG A 30 -0.14 6.73 12.10
C ARG A 30 -1.08 5.56 11.82
N GLY A 31 -0.54 4.43 11.36
CA GLY A 31 -1.34 3.25 11.10
C GLY A 31 -2.10 3.29 9.79
N LYS A 32 -3.09 2.41 9.68
CA LYS A 32 -3.88 2.26 8.49
C LYS A 32 -4.96 3.34 8.41
N LYS A 33 -5.07 3.96 7.24
CA LYS A 33 -6.06 5.01 6.95
C LYS A 33 -6.93 4.59 5.77
N ARG A 34 -8.16 5.12 5.75
CA ARG A 34 -9.07 4.99 4.62
C ARG A 34 -9.37 6.39 4.13
N GLY A 35 -8.99 6.68 2.90
CA GLY A 35 -9.10 8.02 2.35
C GLY A 35 -9.93 8.09 1.09
N VAL A 36 -10.70 9.17 0.95
CA VAL A 36 -11.39 9.47 -0.30
C VAL A 36 -10.44 10.25 -1.20
N ALA A 37 -10.12 9.65 -2.33
CA ALA A 37 -9.33 10.28 -3.39
C ALA A 37 -10.32 10.87 -4.41
N LYS A 38 -10.60 12.15 -4.28
CA LYS A 38 -11.57 12.82 -5.14
C LYS A 38 -11.04 12.94 -6.56
N HIS A 39 -11.89 12.62 -7.55
CA HIS A 39 -11.57 12.67 -8.97
C HIS A 39 -10.38 11.81 -9.37
N ALA A 40 -10.06 10.76 -8.58
CA ALA A 40 -8.89 9.92 -8.81
C ALA A 40 -8.92 9.23 -10.17
N SER A 41 -10.10 8.86 -10.65
CA SER A 41 -10.26 8.22 -11.96
C SER A 41 -9.90 9.15 -13.13
N ARG A 42 -9.85 10.47 -12.89
CA ARG A 42 -9.59 11.48 -13.91
C ARG A 42 -8.29 12.24 -13.70
N SER A 43 -7.64 12.07 -12.56
CA SER A 43 -6.44 12.84 -12.21
C SER A 43 -5.19 11.99 -12.19
N ARG A 44 -4.48 11.95 -13.32
CA ARG A 44 -3.17 11.29 -13.39
C ARG A 44 -2.08 12.10 -12.68
N ARG A 45 -2.27 13.41 -12.57
CA ARG A 45 -1.30 14.31 -11.95
C ARG A 45 -1.15 14.07 -10.45
N ARG A 46 -2.26 13.76 -9.77
CA ARG A 46 -2.29 13.56 -8.33
C ARG A 46 -1.97 12.13 -7.92
N PHE A 47 -2.38 11.16 -8.72
CA PHE A 47 -2.30 9.76 -8.35
C PHE A 47 -1.53 8.90 -9.35
N GLY A 48 -1.67 9.16 -10.66
CA GLY A 48 -0.99 8.36 -11.69
C GLY A 48 -1.28 6.87 -11.54
N ALA A 49 -0.22 6.06 -11.52
CA ALA A 49 -0.29 4.62 -11.26
C ALA A 49 -0.17 4.30 -9.77
N ALA A 50 -0.26 5.30 -8.90
CA ALA A 50 0.05 5.16 -7.48
C ALA A 50 -1.01 4.40 -6.67
N LEU A 51 -2.17 4.08 -7.27
CA LEU A 51 -3.27 3.45 -6.54
C LEU A 51 -3.28 1.92 -6.64
N GLU A 52 -2.26 1.33 -7.26
CA GLU A 52 -2.10 -0.12 -7.32
C GLU A 52 -1.66 -0.70 -5.96
N PRO A 53 -2.11 -1.92 -5.62
CA PRO A 53 -1.70 -2.55 -4.37
C PRO A 53 -0.18 -2.63 -4.21
N LEU A 54 0.28 -2.40 -3.01
CA LEU A 54 1.68 -2.40 -2.60
C LEU A 54 2.53 -1.28 -3.23
N THR A 55 1.92 -0.26 -3.80
CA THR A 55 2.63 0.94 -4.19
C THR A 55 3.20 1.62 -2.95
N ARG A 56 4.50 1.94 -2.99
CA ARG A 56 5.18 2.71 -1.96
C ARG A 56 5.23 4.16 -2.41
N GLY A 57 4.87 5.04 -1.52
CA GLY A 57 4.89 6.45 -1.86
C GLY A 57 4.75 7.36 -0.66
N ARG A 58 4.70 8.64 -0.95
CA ARG A 58 4.46 9.65 0.07
C ARG A 58 3.04 10.18 -0.09
N ALA A 59 2.24 9.95 0.94
CA ALA A 59 0.83 10.34 0.94
C ALA A 59 0.66 11.69 1.65
N THR A 60 -0.14 12.56 1.04
CA THR A 60 -0.59 13.80 1.66
C THR A 60 -2.09 13.69 1.86
N TYR A 61 -2.53 13.81 3.10
CA TYR A 61 -3.95 13.63 3.44
C TYR A 61 -4.37 14.59 4.55
N MET A 62 -5.68 14.79 4.65
CA MET A 62 -6.28 15.67 5.65
C MET A 62 -7.24 14.86 6.50
N GLU A 63 -7.12 14.98 7.83
CA GLU A 63 -8.04 14.37 8.76
C GLU A 63 -9.15 15.35 9.13
N ARG A 64 -10.37 14.85 9.19
CA ARG A 64 -11.53 15.58 9.68
C ARG A 64 -11.96 15.00 11.00
N GLU A 65 -12.09 15.85 12.00
CA GLU A 65 -12.57 15.44 13.31
C GLU A 65 -13.96 14.80 13.21
N GLY A 66 -14.12 13.66 13.88
CA GLY A 66 -15.38 12.93 13.89
C GLY A 66 -15.69 12.15 12.61
N ARG A 67 -14.78 12.09 11.65
CA ARG A 67 -14.97 11.31 10.43
C ARG A 67 -13.96 10.18 10.32
N GLU A 68 -14.45 9.01 9.97
CA GLU A 68 -13.64 7.82 9.78
C GLU A 68 -12.78 7.92 8.51
N LEU A 69 -13.32 8.53 7.46
CA LEU A 69 -12.61 8.68 6.19
C LEU A 69 -11.79 9.97 6.19
N VAL A 70 -10.52 9.86 5.86
CA VAL A 70 -9.67 11.02 5.61
C VAL A 70 -9.83 11.46 4.16
N ARG A 71 -9.36 12.66 3.84
CA ARG A 71 -9.29 13.11 2.45
C ARG A 71 -7.87 12.90 1.94
N LEU A 72 -7.71 12.01 0.99
CA LEU A 72 -6.42 11.77 0.36
C LEU A 72 -6.23 12.77 -0.79
N ASP A 73 -5.27 13.67 -0.63
CA ASP A 73 -4.99 14.67 -1.64
C ASP A 73 -4.13 14.13 -2.77
N ARG A 74 -3.01 13.48 -2.44
CA ARG A 74 -2.10 12.93 -3.43
C ARG A 74 -1.26 11.80 -2.86
N ILE A 75 -0.74 10.97 -3.75
CA ILE A 75 0.33 10.03 -3.46
C ILE A 75 1.43 10.23 -4.51
N GLU A 76 2.63 10.53 -4.04
CA GLU A 76 3.82 10.62 -4.89
C GLU A 76 4.51 9.25 -4.84
N PRO A 77 4.44 8.44 -5.92
CA PRO A 77 4.99 7.10 -5.86
C PRO A 77 6.51 7.10 -5.85
N VAL A 78 7.08 6.24 -5.02
CA VAL A 78 8.51 5.96 -4.96
C VAL A 78 8.83 4.67 -5.72
N GLY A 79 7.93 3.70 -5.64
CA GLY A 79 8.05 2.45 -6.37
C GLY A 79 6.71 1.75 -6.48
N THR A 80 6.43 1.15 -7.63
CA THR A 80 5.20 0.44 -7.88
C THR A 80 5.47 -0.98 -8.36
N PRO A 81 4.61 -1.96 -8.01
CA PRO A 81 4.74 -3.31 -8.57
C PRO A 81 4.59 -3.33 -10.10
N LEU A 82 3.84 -2.40 -10.68
CA LEU A 82 3.70 -2.30 -12.13
C LEU A 82 5.04 -2.01 -12.81
N GLU A 83 5.85 -1.13 -12.24
CA GLU A 83 7.20 -0.84 -12.76
C GLU A 83 8.11 -2.07 -12.66
N ALA A 84 8.06 -2.77 -11.53
CA ALA A 84 8.82 -3.99 -11.34
C ALA A 84 8.40 -5.09 -12.33
N ALA A 85 7.09 -5.23 -12.56
CA ALA A 85 6.55 -6.22 -13.49
C ALA A 85 6.89 -5.89 -14.94
N ALA A 86 6.96 -4.61 -15.31
CA ALA A 86 7.25 -4.19 -16.68
C ALA A 86 8.65 -4.59 -17.15
N GLY A 87 9.60 -4.77 -16.24
CA GLY A 87 10.95 -5.21 -16.55
C GLY A 87 11.11 -6.72 -16.68
N ARG A 88 10.02 -7.49 -16.54
CA ARG A 88 10.03 -8.95 -16.55
C ARG A 88 9.27 -9.52 -17.74
N SER A 89 9.36 -10.84 -17.95
CA SER A 89 8.51 -11.52 -18.92
C SER A 89 7.03 -11.37 -18.52
N PRO A 90 6.09 -11.50 -19.48
CA PRO A 90 4.67 -11.39 -19.13
C PRO A 90 4.21 -12.35 -18.02
N ASP A 91 4.68 -13.60 -18.04
CA ASP A 91 4.32 -14.58 -17.02
C ASP A 91 4.91 -14.22 -15.65
N ASP A 92 6.17 -13.84 -15.60
CA ASP A 92 6.84 -13.43 -14.37
C ASP A 92 6.25 -12.12 -13.83
N GLY A 93 5.92 -11.19 -14.71
CA GLY A 93 5.27 -9.93 -14.34
C GLY A 93 3.89 -10.16 -13.72
N ALA A 94 3.08 -11.03 -14.33
CA ALA A 94 1.77 -11.38 -13.78
C ALA A 94 1.87 -12.05 -12.42
N ARG A 95 2.85 -12.94 -12.24
CA ARG A 95 3.11 -13.59 -10.96
C ARG A 95 3.52 -12.58 -9.89
N LEU A 96 4.40 -11.65 -10.24
CA LEU A 96 4.83 -10.59 -9.33
C LEU A 96 3.64 -9.75 -8.88
N LEU A 97 2.77 -9.35 -9.80
CA LEU A 97 1.58 -8.56 -9.47
C LEU A 97 0.62 -9.34 -8.56
N GLY A 98 0.47 -10.65 -8.79
CA GLY A 98 -0.33 -11.50 -7.94
C GLY A 98 0.19 -11.57 -6.51
N TYR A 99 1.49 -11.71 -6.34
CA TYR A 99 2.10 -11.71 -5.01
C TYR A 99 2.03 -10.35 -4.34
N ALA A 100 2.21 -9.27 -5.09
CA ALA A 100 2.07 -7.91 -4.55
C ALA A 100 0.66 -7.70 -3.98
N ALA A 101 -0.36 -8.13 -4.70
CA ALA A 101 -1.75 -8.06 -4.25
C ALA A 101 -1.98 -8.93 -3.00
N TYR A 102 -1.38 -10.11 -2.95
CA TYR A 102 -1.43 -11.00 -1.80
C TYR A 102 -0.81 -10.36 -0.56
N PHE A 103 0.37 -9.76 -0.69
CA PHE A 103 1.02 -9.07 0.42
C PHE A 103 0.16 -7.90 0.93
N ALA A 104 -0.38 -7.12 0.02
CA ALA A 104 -1.23 -5.99 0.38
C ALA A 104 -2.50 -6.44 1.11
N GLU A 105 -3.10 -7.54 0.67
CA GLU A 105 -4.30 -8.11 1.31
C GLU A 105 -4.01 -8.55 2.75
N LEU A 106 -2.90 -9.25 2.97
CA LEU A 106 -2.51 -9.67 4.31
C LEU A 106 -2.20 -8.49 5.21
N LEU A 107 -1.51 -7.48 4.71
CA LEU A 107 -1.25 -6.26 5.46
C LEU A 107 -2.54 -5.55 5.83
N ASP A 108 -3.50 -5.49 4.93
CA ASP A 108 -4.80 -4.87 5.19
C ASP A 108 -5.57 -5.61 6.30
N GLU A 109 -5.59 -6.92 6.26
CA GLU A 109 -6.28 -7.71 7.28
C GLU A 109 -5.64 -7.59 8.66
N TRP A 110 -4.33 -7.51 8.73
CA TRP A 110 -3.59 -7.56 10.00
C TRP A 110 -3.32 -6.19 10.59
N ALA A 111 -3.38 -5.11 9.80
CA ALA A 111 -3.17 -3.76 10.30
C ALA A 111 -4.44 -3.22 10.95
N PRO A 112 -4.37 -2.79 12.23
CA PRO A 112 -5.52 -2.13 12.84
C PRO A 112 -5.73 -0.74 12.27
N ASN A 113 -6.99 -0.30 12.25
CA ASN A 113 -7.31 1.05 11.80
C ASN A 113 -6.78 2.09 12.80
N ASP A 114 -6.18 3.14 12.28
CA ASP A 114 -5.74 4.32 13.04
C ASP A 114 -4.78 4.03 14.20
N ALA A 115 -4.18 2.86 14.22
CA ALA A 115 -3.23 2.47 15.25
C ALA A 115 -1.85 2.27 14.65
N PRO A 116 -0.83 3.02 15.10
CA PRO A 116 0.52 2.88 14.57
C PRO A 116 1.05 1.46 14.72
N ASN A 117 1.62 0.93 13.65
CA ASN A 117 2.34 -0.32 13.65
C ASN A 117 3.53 -0.22 12.70
N GLU A 118 4.58 0.40 13.20
CA GLU A 118 5.77 0.70 12.41
C GLU A 118 6.44 -0.58 11.89
N ARG A 119 6.46 -1.64 12.67
CA ARG A 119 7.07 -2.91 12.26
C ARG A 119 6.35 -3.52 11.08
N LEU A 120 5.03 -3.50 11.09
CA LEU A 120 4.22 -4.00 9.98
C LEU A 120 4.44 -3.17 8.72
N TYR A 121 4.47 -1.84 8.87
CA TYR A 121 4.78 -0.96 7.76
C TYR A 121 6.17 -1.27 7.17
N ARG A 122 7.17 -1.40 8.02
CA ARG A 122 8.55 -1.68 7.57
C ARG A 122 8.65 -3.02 6.84
N LEU A 123 7.94 -4.03 7.31
CA LEU A 123 7.89 -5.32 6.62
C LEU A 123 7.30 -5.17 5.23
N GLY A 124 6.16 -4.48 5.11
CA GLY A 124 5.51 -4.26 3.82
C GLY A 124 6.38 -3.43 2.88
N ALA A 125 7.03 -2.39 3.37
CA ALA A 125 7.92 -1.55 2.58
C ALA A 125 9.15 -2.32 2.10
N ALA A 126 9.74 -3.15 2.95
CA ALA A 126 10.89 -3.97 2.61
C ALA A 126 10.56 -4.99 1.52
N VAL A 127 9.43 -5.66 1.64
CA VAL A 127 8.96 -6.64 0.66
C VAL A 127 8.63 -5.95 -0.67
N GLY A 128 7.97 -4.80 -0.63
CA GLY A 128 7.69 -4.02 -1.83
C GLY A 128 8.97 -3.60 -2.56
N SER A 129 9.98 -3.17 -1.80
CA SER A 129 11.28 -2.81 -2.37
C SER A 129 12.00 -4.02 -2.96
N ALA A 130 11.91 -5.19 -2.31
CA ALA A 130 12.54 -6.41 -2.79
C ALA A 130 11.95 -6.92 -4.11
N LEU A 131 10.72 -6.56 -4.43
CA LEU A 131 10.12 -6.89 -5.72
C LEU A 131 10.85 -6.24 -6.90
N ASP A 132 11.56 -5.16 -6.68
CA ASP A 132 12.35 -4.49 -7.71
C ASP A 132 13.64 -5.28 -8.05
N GLY A 133 14.02 -6.22 -7.20
CA GLY A 133 15.23 -7.00 -7.36
C GLY A 133 15.04 -8.32 -8.14
N ALA A 134 16.11 -9.08 -8.24
CA ALA A 134 16.14 -10.34 -8.97
C ALA A 134 15.71 -11.55 -8.14
N ALA A 135 15.35 -11.36 -6.86
CA ALA A 135 14.95 -12.46 -5.99
C ALA A 135 13.64 -13.09 -6.44
N GLY A 136 13.52 -14.40 -6.27
CA GLY A 136 12.28 -15.11 -6.60
C GLY A 136 11.14 -14.68 -5.69
N VAL A 137 9.98 -14.43 -6.29
CA VAL A 137 8.80 -13.96 -5.54
C VAL A 137 8.28 -15.00 -4.54
N GLU A 138 8.46 -16.29 -4.83
CA GLU A 138 8.05 -17.37 -3.93
C GLU A 138 8.87 -17.36 -2.63
N ILE A 139 10.17 -17.14 -2.74
CA ILE A 139 11.05 -17.04 -1.57
C ILE A 139 10.69 -15.81 -0.76
N LEU A 140 10.42 -14.71 -1.44
CA LEU A 140 10.00 -13.46 -0.80
C LEU A 140 8.68 -13.65 -0.05
N ALA A 141 7.74 -14.41 -0.62
CA ALA A 141 6.47 -14.71 0.02
C ALA A 141 6.66 -15.49 1.31
N ARG A 142 7.54 -16.48 1.33
CA ARG A 142 7.84 -17.26 2.56
C ARG A 142 8.49 -16.38 3.63
N TYR A 143 9.38 -15.48 3.21
CA TYR A 143 9.99 -14.49 4.11
C TYR A 143 8.93 -13.57 4.73
N PHE A 144 8.04 -13.04 3.90
CA PHE A 144 6.97 -12.16 4.37
C PHE A 144 6.04 -12.87 5.36
N GLU A 145 5.60 -14.07 5.02
CA GLU A 145 4.70 -14.85 5.86
C GLU A 145 5.33 -15.16 7.22
N LEU A 146 6.59 -15.57 7.22
CA LEU A 146 7.31 -15.88 8.45
C LEU A 146 7.40 -14.66 9.36
N TRP A 147 7.81 -13.52 8.83
CA TRP A 147 7.93 -12.31 9.62
C TRP A 147 6.57 -11.78 10.08
N LEU A 148 5.55 -11.91 9.26
CA LEU A 148 4.19 -11.51 9.63
C LEU A 148 3.72 -12.32 10.86
N LEU A 149 3.92 -13.63 10.85
CA LEU A 149 3.58 -14.49 11.97
C LEU A 149 4.38 -14.15 13.23
N GLN A 150 5.67 -13.82 13.09
CA GLN A 150 6.50 -13.41 14.21
C GLN A 150 6.05 -12.07 14.80
N LEU A 151 5.74 -11.09 13.97
CA LEU A 151 5.28 -9.78 14.44
C LEU A 151 3.97 -9.86 15.21
N GLU A 152 3.09 -10.80 14.83
CA GLU A 152 1.82 -10.99 15.49
C GLU A 152 1.89 -11.96 16.68
N GLY A 153 3.08 -12.46 17.01
CA GLY A 153 3.28 -13.34 18.15
C GLY A 153 2.74 -14.76 17.97
N VAL A 154 2.43 -15.16 16.74
CA VAL A 154 1.89 -16.50 16.44
C VAL A 154 3.01 -17.52 16.25
N TYR A 155 4.20 -17.05 15.93
CA TYR A 155 5.37 -17.89 15.69
C TYR A 155 6.54 -17.42 16.56
N PRO A 156 7.20 -18.33 17.30
CA PRO A 156 8.32 -17.97 18.17
C PRO A 156 9.56 -17.46 17.44
#